data_490f281ef6a9e60209b83700ba5d29e7
#
_entry.id   490f281ef6a9e60209b83700ba5d29e7
#
_cell.length_a   1.000
_cell.length_b   1.000
_cell.length_c   1.000
_cell.angle_alpha   90.00
_cell.angle_beta   90.00
_cell.angle_gamma   90.00
#
_symmetry.space_group_name_H-M   'P 1'
#
loop_
_entity.id
_entity.type
_entity.pdbx_description
1 polymer ?
#
loop_
_entity_poly.entity_id
_entity_poly.type
_entity_poly.pdbx_seq_one_letter_code
_entity_poly.pdbx_strand_id
1 'polypeptide(L)'
;MACAGFCFLNKGGLYECLGVLIAAFLGQALRRFLLHRGWQHFVTWLLCGLLGSGAYMAVLAGMDLAGITDNTHQAGVISAILFLIPGFPMVTAMLDMIRQDFLSALTRMSYVIMVMAAAGIAVWVTSYVANWPVDGPKPAGPTGLALYSLDLVCSFVAAYGFAMLFNAPARAALVSAITGAVANTGRIILINETGLPWHLAVGLAALVIGLMAQLFVSSASLSRVALSVPAVVIMIPGVPFYRALSAINDHTIDTSVAVSTAFGNIAEVVLVITAIGAGLALARVITDRNWRHDFSTSSLPDLH
;
A
#
# COMPACT_ATOMS: atom_id res chain seq x y z
N MET A 1 -7.89 2.42 11.40
CA MET A 1 -6.61 2.03 12.02
C MET A 1 -5.49 1.82 10.99
N ALA A 2 -5.61 0.90 10.00
CA ALA A 2 -4.55 0.67 9.01
C ALA A 2 -4.10 1.96 8.30
N CYS A 3 -5.03 2.73 7.76
CA CYS A 3 -4.75 3.99 7.06
C CYS A 3 -4.12 5.06 7.98
N ALA A 4 -4.52 5.13 9.25
CA ALA A 4 -3.92 6.06 10.21
C ALA A 4 -2.46 5.69 10.54
N GLY A 5 -2.18 4.39 10.78
CA GLY A 5 -0.79 3.92 10.93
C GLY A 5 0.05 4.20 9.70
N PHE A 6 -0.52 3.99 8.52
CA PHE A 6 0.17 4.30 7.26
C PHE A 6 0.35 5.83 7.04
N CYS A 7 -0.58 6.66 7.53
CA CYS A 7 -0.44 8.12 7.49
C CYS A 7 0.82 8.56 8.24
N PHE A 8 1.06 8.01 9.43
CA PHE A 8 2.30 8.28 10.18
C PHE A 8 3.54 7.84 9.40
N LEU A 9 3.54 6.63 8.81
CA LEU A 9 4.65 6.13 7.99
C LEU A 9 4.95 7.03 6.77
N ASN A 10 3.94 7.76 6.29
CA ASN A 10 4.08 8.79 5.24
C ASN A 10 4.40 10.19 5.78
N LYS A 11 4.86 10.27 7.04
CA LYS A 11 5.23 11.53 7.72
C LYS A 11 4.03 12.46 7.98
N GLY A 12 2.81 11.89 8.14
CA GLY A 12 1.65 12.62 8.65
C GLY A 12 1.76 12.86 10.16
N GLY A 13 1.28 14.00 10.65
CA GLY A 13 1.20 14.32 12.06
C GLY A 13 0.00 13.69 12.76
N LEU A 14 -0.19 14.04 14.04
CA LEU A 14 -1.28 13.48 14.86
C LEU A 14 -2.67 13.85 14.31
N TYR A 15 -2.84 15.10 13.89
CA TYR A 15 -4.13 15.60 13.37
C TYR A 15 -4.49 14.93 12.05
N GLU A 16 -3.51 14.76 11.15
CA GLU A 16 -3.69 14.00 9.92
C GLU A 16 -4.07 12.55 10.20
N CYS A 17 -3.41 11.90 11.15
CA CYS A 17 -3.75 10.52 11.52
C CYS A 17 -5.18 10.40 12.06
N LEU A 18 -5.66 11.37 12.86
CA LEU A 18 -7.03 11.42 13.35
C LEU A 18 -8.03 11.67 12.21
N GLY A 19 -7.76 12.64 11.34
CA GLY A 19 -8.57 12.89 10.15
C GLY A 19 -8.67 11.68 9.23
N VAL A 20 -7.53 11.01 8.98
CA VAL A 20 -7.46 9.77 8.19
C VAL A 20 -8.23 8.63 8.85
N LEU A 21 -8.19 8.52 10.18
CA LEU A 21 -8.94 7.47 10.90
C LEU A 21 -10.45 7.61 10.66
N ILE A 22 -10.97 8.83 10.79
CA ILE A 22 -12.40 9.13 10.57
C ILE A 22 -12.78 8.92 9.10
N ALA A 23 -12.02 9.49 8.19
CA ALA A 23 -12.27 9.42 6.75
C ALA A 23 -12.23 7.98 6.22
N ALA A 24 -11.21 7.21 6.60
CA ALA A 24 -11.09 5.82 6.20
C ALA A 24 -12.19 4.94 6.83
N PHE A 25 -12.64 5.24 8.05
CA PHE A 25 -13.77 4.54 8.66
C PHE A 25 -15.06 4.75 7.85
N LEU A 26 -15.37 6.00 7.51
CA LEU A 26 -16.57 6.35 6.71
C LEU A 26 -16.48 5.72 5.31
N GLY A 27 -15.34 5.85 4.64
CA GLY A 27 -15.10 5.26 3.32
C GLY A 27 -15.24 3.73 3.32
N GLN A 28 -14.68 3.05 4.33
CA GLN A 28 -14.78 1.61 4.45
C GLN A 28 -16.20 1.14 4.82
N ALA A 29 -16.92 1.89 5.62
CA ALA A 29 -18.34 1.63 5.94
C ALA A 29 -19.20 1.71 4.67
N LEU A 30 -19.01 2.75 3.86
CA LEU A 30 -19.67 2.89 2.56
C LEU A 30 -19.32 1.77 1.61
N ARG A 31 -18.02 1.41 1.52
CA ARG A 31 -17.55 0.30 0.68
C ARG A 31 -18.25 -1.01 1.05
N ARG A 32 -18.31 -1.34 2.33
CA ARG A 32 -19.00 -2.55 2.81
C ARG A 32 -20.50 -2.51 2.46
N PHE A 33 -21.15 -1.36 2.64
CA PHE A 33 -22.57 -1.18 2.32
C PHE A 33 -22.84 -1.37 0.83
N LEU A 34 -22.08 -0.71 -0.06
CA LEU A 34 -22.26 -0.79 -1.50
C LEU A 34 -21.97 -2.20 -2.05
N LEU A 35 -20.89 -2.84 -1.60
CA LEU A 35 -20.56 -4.21 -2.02
C LEU A 35 -21.62 -5.21 -1.55
N HIS A 36 -22.17 -5.03 -0.34
CA HIS A 36 -23.27 -5.89 0.14
C HIS A 36 -24.56 -5.71 -0.69
N ARG A 37 -24.74 -4.53 -1.28
CA ARG A 37 -25.85 -4.22 -2.21
C ARG A 37 -25.58 -4.68 -3.65
N GLY A 38 -24.43 -5.30 -3.94
CA GLY A 38 -24.06 -5.78 -5.27
C GLY A 38 -23.66 -4.68 -6.27
N TRP A 39 -23.25 -3.51 -5.79
CA TRP A 39 -22.81 -2.43 -6.66
C TRP A 39 -21.53 -2.80 -7.39
N GLN A 40 -21.39 -2.28 -8.61
CA GLN A 40 -20.21 -2.47 -9.44
C GLN A 40 -18.95 -1.94 -8.74
N HIS A 41 -17.84 -2.66 -8.87
CA HIS A 41 -16.58 -2.34 -8.20
C HIS A 41 -16.04 -0.95 -8.56
N PHE A 42 -16.00 -0.59 -9.84
CA PHE A 42 -15.51 0.72 -10.28
C PHE A 42 -16.28 1.87 -9.60
N VAL A 43 -17.61 1.82 -9.65
CA VAL A 43 -18.47 2.85 -9.02
C VAL A 43 -18.29 2.86 -7.51
N THR A 44 -18.19 1.68 -6.89
CA THR A 44 -17.94 1.57 -5.44
C THR A 44 -16.62 2.23 -5.05
N TRP A 45 -15.53 1.96 -5.78
CA TRP A 45 -14.24 2.59 -5.50
C TRP A 45 -14.26 4.09 -5.72
N LEU A 46 -14.91 4.57 -6.79
CA LEU A 46 -15.07 5.99 -7.06
C LEU A 46 -15.81 6.70 -5.91
N LEU A 47 -16.99 6.19 -5.51
CA LEU A 47 -17.78 6.79 -4.45
C LEU A 47 -17.09 6.75 -3.09
N CYS A 48 -16.42 5.63 -2.76
CA CYS A 48 -15.65 5.50 -1.52
C CYS A 48 -14.42 6.42 -1.50
N GLY A 49 -13.79 6.63 -2.65
CA GLY A 49 -12.69 7.58 -2.79
C GLY A 49 -13.16 9.02 -2.60
N LEU A 50 -14.27 9.41 -3.23
CA LEU A 50 -14.88 10.74 -3.06
C LEU A 50 -15.26 11.00 -1.59
N LEU A 51 -15.92 10.03 -0.95
CA LEU A 51 -16.27 10.16 0.47
C LEU A 51 -15.04 10.20 1.37
N GLY A 52 -14.04 9.31 1.14
CA GLY A 52 -12.85 9.24 1.97
C GLY A 52 -12.00 10.50 1.89
N SER A 53 -11.67 10.97 0.68
CA SER A 53 -10.88 12.20 0.50
C SER A 53 -11.66 13.45 0.93
N GLY A 54 -12.95 13.54 0.58
CA GLY A 54 -13.81 14.67 0.97
C GLY A 54 -14.03 14.74 2.49
N ALA A 55 -14.27 13.60 3.15
CA ALA A 55 -14.40 13.55 4.61
C ALA A 55 -13.10 13.96 5.32
N TYR A 56 -11.93 13.55 4.80
CA TYR A 56 -10.66 13.98 5.34
C TYR A 56 -10.50 15.51 5.28
N MET A 57 -10.74 16.09 4.10
CA MET A 57 -10.66 17.54 3.89
C MET A 57 -11.66 18.29 4.79
N ALA A 58 -12.89 17.80 4.92
CA ALA A 58 -13.92 18.41 5.76
C ALA A 58 -13.55 18.36 7.26
N VAL A 59 -13.00 17.24 7.74
CA VAL A 59 -12.57 17.10 9.14
C VAL A 59 -11.46 18.09 9.46
N LEU A 60 -10.43 18.19 8.59
CA LEU A 60 -9.32 19.10 8.84
C LEU A 60 -9.73 20.58 8.68
N ALA A 61 -10.55 20.91 7.68
CA ALA A 61 -11.10 22.26 7.56
C ALA A 61 -11.93 22.64 8.81
N GLY A 62 -12.67 21.68 9.40
CA GLY A 62 -13.37 21.90 10.65
C GLY A 62 -12.44 22.14 11.84
N MET A 63 -11.31 21.41 11.91
CA MET A 63 -10.28 21.63 12.95
C MET A 63 -9.59 22.98 12.80
N ASP A 64 -9.30 23.42 11.57
CA ASP A 64 -8.72 24.72 11.27
C ASP A 64 -9.68 25.87 11.69
N LEU A 65 -10.96 25.76 11.34
CA LEU A 65 -12.00 26.72 11.76
C LEU A 65 -12.16 26.78 13.28
N ALA A 66 -11.92 25.68 13.98
CA ALA A 66 -11.95 25.63 15.45
C ALA A 66 -10.64 26.16 16.09
N GLY A 67 -9.66 26.57 15.29
CA GLY A 67 -8.35 27.04 15.78
C GLY A 67 -7.49 25.96 16.43
N ILE A 68 -7.74 24.68 16.11
CA ILE A 68 -7.02 23.53 16.65
C ILE A 68 -5.74 23.27 15.84
N THR A 69 -5.77 23.61 14.56
CA THR A 69 -4.65 23.37 13.61
C THR A 69 -4.39 24.61 12.76
N ASP A 70 -3.25 24.63 12.13
CA ASP A 70 -2.84 25.58 11.09
C ASP A 70 -2.81 24.86 9.73
N ASN A 71 -3.21 25.52 8.65
CA ASN A 71 -3.53 25.06 7.29
C ASN A 71 -2.45 24.21 6.55
N THR A 72 -1.71 23.32 7.21
CA THR A 72 -0.59 22.58 6.61
C THR A 72 -0.82 21.07 6.46
N HIS A 73 -2.08 20.60 6.55
CA HIS A 73 -2.42 19.17 6.73
C HIS A 73 -2.74 18.42 5.43
N GLN A 74 -1.98 18.64 4.37
CA GLN A 74 -2.27 18.08 3.04
C GLN A 74 -1.80 16.63 2.87
N ALA A 75 -0.83 16.18 3.69
CA ALA A 75 -0.17 14.88 3.56
C ALA A 75 -1.08 13.66 3.80
N GLY A 76 -2.23 13.85 4.45
CA GLY A 76 -3.15 12.77 4.79
C GLY A 76 -4.18 12.41 3.73
N VAL A 77 -4.40 13.23 2.70
CA VAL A 77 -5.43 13.00 1.67
C VAL A 77 -5.30 11.62 1.03
N ILE A 78 -4.09 11.28 0.59
CA ILE A 78 -3.79 9.98 -0.02
C ILE A 78 -3.95 8.86 1.01
N SER A 79 -3.48 9.08 2.25
CA SER A 79 -3.57 8.10 3.33
C SER A 79 -5.03 7.78 3.70
N ALA A 80 -5.95 8.73 3.58
CA ALA A 80 -7.36 8.55 3.86
C ALA A 80 -8.05 7.53 2.96
N ILE A 81 -7.54 7.33 1.73
CA ILE A 81 -8.11 6.41 0.74
C ILE A 81 -7.29 5.14 0.53
N LEU A 82 -6.22 4.92 1.31
CA LEU A 82 -5.35 3.75 1.13
C LEU A 82 -6.07 2.40 1.32
N PHE A 83 -7.20 2.37 2.02
CA PHE A 83 -8.04 1.18 2.12
C PHE A 83 -8.62 0.72 0.76
N LEU A 84 -8.57 1.57 -0.26
CA LEU A 84 -9.00 1.27 -1.63
C LEU A 84 -7.89 0.66 -2.47
N ILE A 85 -6.64 0.74 -2.04
CA ILE A 85 -5.52 0.16 -2.79
C ILE A 85 -5.65 -1.37 -2.81
N PRO A 86 -5.71 -1.97 -4.01
CA PRO A 86 -5.84 -3.40 -4.18
C PRO A 86 -4.49 -4.11 -3.96
N GLY A 87 -3.89 -3.93 -2.78
CA GLY A 87 -2.55 -4.42 -2.48
C GLY A 87 -2.40 -5.93 -2.59
N PHE A 88 -3.43 -6.69 -2.18
CA PHE A 88 -3.42 -8.14 -2.34
C PHE A 88 -3.35 -8.57 -3.81
N PRO A 89 -4.23 -8.10 -4.72
CA PRO A 89 -4.12 -8.39 -6.15
C PRO A 89 -2.79 -7.92 -6.77
N MET A 90 -2.24 -6.77 -6.35
CA MET A 90 -0.95 -6.27 -6.88
C MET A 90 0.20 -7.24 -6.58
N VAL A 91 0.35 -7.64 -5.32
CA VAL A 91 1.44 -8.55 -4.92
C VAL A 91 1.26 -9.93 -5.55
N THR A 92 0.02 -10.45 -5.57
CA THR A 92 -0.24 -11.77 -6.17
C THR A 92 -0.07 -11.75 -7.68
N ALA A 93 -0.45 -10.69 -8.39
CA ALA A 93 -0.18 -10.53 -9.82
C ALA A 93 1.32 -10.57 -10.13
N MET A 94 2.14 -9.92 -9.29
CA MET A 94 3.60 -9.98 -9.46
C MET A 94 4.17 -11.37 -9.20
N LEU A 95 3.67 -12.09 -8.19
CA LEU A 95 4.07 -13.47 -7.94
C LEU A 95 3.66 -14.41 -9.08
N ASP A 96 2.47 -14.22 -9.66
CA ASP A 96 2.03 -14.98 -10.83
C ASP A 96 2.90 -14.70 -12.06
N MET A 97 3.28 -13.43 -12.26
CA MET A 97 4.20 -13.03 -13.34
C MET A 97 5.57 -13.71 -13.21
N ILE A 98 6.13 -13.74 -12.00
CA ILE A 98 7.41 -14.42 -11.73
C ILE A 98 7.29 -15.93 -11.98
N ARG A 99 6.11 -16.52 -11.75
CA ARG A 99 5.83 -17.93 -12.04
C ARG A 99 5.47 -18.20 -13.51
N GLN A 100 5.52 -17.20 -14.37
CA GLN A 100 5.15 -17.28 -15.79
C GLN A 100 3.67 -17.59 -16.03
N ASP A 101 2.81 -17.45 -15.02
CA ASP A 101 1.35 -17.46 -15.18
C ASP A 101 0.85 -16.09 -15.62
N PHE A 102 1.18 -15.75 -16.87
CA PHE A 102 0.91 -14.42 -17.42
C PHE A 102 -0.58 -14.10 -17.53
N LEU A 103 -1.43 -15.12 -17.75
CA LEU A 103 -2.88 -14.90 -17.86
C LEU A 103 -3.47 -14.46 -16.52
N SER A 104 -3.14 -15.16 -15.43
CA SER A 104 -3.56 -14.80 -14.09
C SER A 104 -2.97 -13.45 -13.65
N ALA A 105 -1.71 -13.20 -13.96
CA ALA A 105 -1.05 -11.93 -13.69
C ALA A 105 -1.74 -10.76 -14.40
N LEU A 106 -2.02 -10.89 -15.70
CA LEU A 106 -2.63 -9.84 -16.51
C LEU A 106 -4.07 -9.52 -16.06
N THR A 107 -4.87 -10.53 -15.76
CA THR A 107 -6.25 -10.33 -15.28
C THR A 107 -6.28 -9.59 -13.95
N ARG A 108 -5.41 -9.95 -13.00
CA ARG A 108 -5.29 -9.25 -11.72
C ARG A 108 -4.77 -7.83 -11.89
N MET A 109 -3.78 -7.62 -12.75
CA MET A 109 -3.23 -6.29 -13.03
C MET A 109 -4.26 -5.38 -13.70
N SER A 110 -5.07 -5.88 -14.62
CA SER A 110 -6.16 -5.13 -15.23
C SER A 110 -7.20 -4.67 -14.20
N TYR A 111 -7.55 -5.55 -13.24
CA TYR A 111 -8.41 -5.18 -12.12
C TYR A 111 -7.75 -4.09 -11.24
N VAL A 112 -6.47 -4.24 -10.91
CA VAL A 112 -5.71 -3.24 -10.16
C VAL A 112 -5.74 -1.88 -10.83
N ILE A 113 -5.43 -1.82 -12.12
CA ILE A 113 -5.44 -0.56 -12.90
C ILE A 113 -6.83 0.08 -12.86
N MET A 114 -7.89 -0.69 -13.07
CA MET A 114 -9.26 -0.19 -13.05
C MET A 114 -9.63 0.45 -11.69
N VAL A 115 -9.38 -0.23 -10.59
CA VAL A 115 -9.77 0.28 -9.26
C VAL A 115 -8.87 1.42 -8.79
N MET A 116 -7.58 1.40 -9.15
CA MET A 116 -6.66 2.49 -8.87
C MET A 116 -7.02 3.75 -9.66
N ALA A 117 -7.43 3.61 -10.92
CA ALA A 117 -7.93 4.73 -11.72
C ALA A 117 -9.21 5.34 -11.10
N ALA A 118 -10.16 4.51 -10.66
CA ALA A 118 -11.37 5.00 -9.99
C ALA A 118 -11.04 5.81 -8.72
N ALA A 119 -10.17 5.27 -7.87
CA ALA A 119 -9.75 5.96 -6.66
C ALA A 119 -8.93 7.24 -6.96
N GLY A 120 -8.09 7.21 -7.99
CA GLY A 120 -7.32 8.38 -8.45
C GLY A 120 -8.21 9.52 -8.96
N ILE A 121 -9.22 9.19 -9.77
CA ILE A 121 -10.21 10.16 -10.25
C ILE A 121 -10.95 10.78 -9.06
N ALA A 122 -11.33 9.98 -8.06
CA ALA A 122 -11.99 10.47 -6.86
C ALA A 122 -11.15 11.52 -6.11
N VAL A 123 -9.87 11.22 -5.87
CA VAL A 123 -8.95 12.17 -5.21
C VAL A 123 -8.77 13.44 -6.03
N TRP A 124 -8.57 13.28 -7.33
CA TRP A 124 -8.44 14.43 -8.22
C TRP A 124 -9.67 15.34 -8.18
N VAL A 125 -10.87 14.77 -8.31
CA VAL A 125 -12.12 15.54 -8.27
C VAL A 125 -12.27 16.27 -6.93
N THR A 126 -12.05 15.61 -5.81
CA THR A 126 -12.17 16.23 -4.48
C THR A 126 -11.12 17.32 -4.26
N SER A 127 -9.87 17.09 -4.67
CA SER A 127 -8.80 18.10 -4.58
C SER A 127 -9.09 19.31 -5.46
N TYR A 128 -9.58 19.09 -6.67
CA TYR A 128 -9.95 20.18 -7.59
C TYR A 128 -11.09 21.03 -7.03
N VAL A 129 -12.17 20.39 -6.56
CA VAL A 129 -13.35 21.09 -6.01
C VAL A 129 -13.00 21.85 -4.73
N ALA A 130 -12.18 21.24 -3.86
CA ALA A 130 -11.77 21.86 -2.60
C ALA A 130 -10.60 22.86 -2.77
N ASN A 131 -10.02 22.97 -3.96
CA ASN A 131 -8.78 23.71 -4.22
C ASN A 131 -7.67 23.33 -3.22
N TRP A 132 -7.55 22.03 -2.93
CA TRP A 132 -6.64 21.48 -1.93
C TRP A 132 -5.55 20.66 -2.62
N PRO A 133 -4.28 21.05 -2.52
CA PRO A 133 -3.20 20.28 -3.14
C PRO A 133 -3.07 18.89 -2.52
N VAL A 134 -2.82 17.90 -3.36
CA VAL A 134 -2.70 16.48 -2.94
C VAL A 134 -1.39 16.20 -2.22
N ASP A 135 -0.35 16.96 -2.52
CA ASP A 135 0.99 16.81 -1.94
C ASP A 135 1.41 18.17 -1.36
N GLY A 136 1.50 18.24 -0.06
CA GLY A 136 1.87 19.44 0.66
C GLY A 136 3.08 19.24 1.57
N PRO A 137 3.54 20.31 2.23
CA PRO A 137 4.61 20.23 3.20
C PRO A 137 4.27 19.20 4.29
N LYS A 138 5.26 18.40 4.65
CA LYS A 138 5.12 17.39 5.69
C LYS A 138 5.56 17.97 7.02
N PRO A 139 4.82 17.74 8.11
CA PRO A 139 5.25 18.19 9.43
C PRO A 139 6.61 17.58 9.80
N ALA A 140 7.38 18.32 10.58
CA ALA A 140 8.63 17.82 11.14
C ALA A 140 8.30 16.66 12.09
N GLY A 141 8.76 15.47 11.74
CA GLY A 141 8.54 14.26 12.54
C GLY A 141 9.64 14.02 13.58
N PRO A 142 9.45 13.06 14.47
CA PRO A 142 10.49 12.60 15.37
C PRO A 142 11.70 12.05 14.60
N THR A 143 12.87 12.07 15.24
CA THR A 143 14.14 11.57 14.67
C THR A 143 14.77 10.51 15.57
N GLY A 144 15.71 9.75 15.03
CA GLY A 144 16.47 8.75 15.79
C GLY A 144 15.60 7.62 16.37
N LEU A 145 15.88 7.21 17.60
CA LEU A 145 15.22 6.07 18.23
C LEU A 145 13.71 6.27 18.39
N ALA A 146 13.25 7.50 18.64
CA ALA A 146 11.84 7.82 18.75
C ALA A 146 11.11 7.58 17.42
N LEU A 147 11.72 7.92 16.27
CA LEU A 147 11.19 7.62 14.96
C LEU A 147 11.03 6.11 14.76
N TYR A 148 12.10 5.33 15.01
CA TYR A 148 12.08 3.87 14.77
C TYR A 148 11.10 3.13 15.69
N SER A 149 10.93 3.57 16.93
CA SER A 149 9.94 2.98 17.84
C SER A 149 8.49 3.25 17.39
N LEU A 150 8.21 4.46 16.93
CA LEU A 150 6.90 4.82 16.38
C LEU A 150 6.65 4.12 15.05
N ASP A 151 7.66 4.02 14.17
CA ASP A 151 7.56 3.28 12.93
C ASP A 151 7.23 1.79 13.16
N LEU A 152 7.82 1.18 14.18
CA LEU A 152 7.53 -0.20 14.57
C LEU A 152 6.06 -0.36 14.99
N VAL A 153 5.56 0.52 15.85
CA VAL A 153 4.17 0.49 16.33
C VAL A 153 3.20 0.78 15.19
N CYS A 154 3.46 1.82 14.40
CA CYS A 154 2.58 2.20 13.29
C CYS A 154 2.58 1.15 12.19
N SER A 155 3.73 0.52 11.88
CA SER A 155 3.81 -0.59 10.94
C SER A 155 3.04 -1.81 11.42
N PHE A 156 3.11 -2.12 12.73
CA PHE A 156 2.31 -3.19 13.33
C PHE A 156 0.81 -2.92 13.18
N VAL A 157 0.34 -1.74 13.57
CA VAL A 157 -1.07 -1.34 13.47
C VAL A 157 -1.54 -1.35 12.01
N ALA A 158 -0.72 -0.85 11.09
CA ALA A 158 -1.03 -0.83 9.67
C ALA A 158 -1.14 -2.24 9.09
N ALA A 159 -0.14 -3.11 9.30
CA ALA A 159 -0.14 -4.46 8.78
C ALA A 159 -1.26 -5.32 9.39
N TYR A 160 -1.53 -5.20 10.70
CA TYR A 160 -2.66 -5.85 11.35
C TYR A 160 -3.99 -5.43 10.74
N GLY A 161 -4.17 -4.11 10.57
CA GLY A 161 -5.39 -3.56 9.99
C GLY A 161 -5.61 -3.99 8.54
N PHE A 162 -4.57 -4.05 7.71
CA PHE A 162 -4.67 -4.58 6.35
C PHE A 162 -4.95 -6.09 6.33
N ALA A 163 -4.35 -6.88 7.23
CA ALA A 163 -4.66 -8.29 7.34
C ALA A 163 -6.14 -8.53 7.68
N MET A 164 -6.69 -7.74 8.61
CA MET A 164 -8.13 -7.78 8.93
C MET A 164 -8.99 -7.32 7.75
N LEU A 165 -8.55 -6.34 6.98
CA LEU A 165 -9.24 -5.88 5.76
C LEU A 165 -9.33 -6.99 4.70
N PHE A 166 -8.33 -7.85 4.64
CA PHE A 166 -8.29 -9.03 3.75
C PHE A 166 -8.97 -10.27 4.35
N ASN A 167 -9.72 -10.12 5.45
CA ASN A 167 -10.38 -11.19 6.18
C ASN A 167 -9.43 -12.31 6.65
N ALA A 168 -8.19 -11.97 6.98
CA ALA A 168 -7.26 -12.93 7.54
C ALA A 168 -7.71 -13.35 8.97
N PRO A 169 -7.57 -14.64 9.34
CA PRO A 169 -7.79 -15.07 10.72
C PRO A 169 -6.90 -14.30 11.70
N ALA A 170 -7.38 -14.06 12.92
CA ALA A 170 -6.66 -13.23 13.91
C ALA A 170 -5.20 -13.66 14.14
N ARG A 171 -4.94 -14.99 14.12
CA ARG A 171 -3.57 -15.54 14.25
C ARG A 171 -2.70 -15.14 13.05
N ALA A 172 -3.22 -15.23 11.83
CA ALA A 172 -2.50 -14.81 10.63
C ALA A 172 -2.27 -13.30 10.62
N ALA A 173 -3.27 -12.52 11.02
CA ALA A 173 -3.16 -11.07 11.14
C ALA A 173 -2.06 -10.66 12.12
N LEU A 174 -1.97 -11.34 13.27
CA LEU A 174 -0.93 -11.08 14.28
C LEU A 174 0.47 -11.41 13.73
N VAL A 175 0.65 -12.57 13.09
CA VAL A 175 1.93 -12.95 12.48
C VAL A 175 2.32 -11.96 11.39
N SER A 176 1.40 -11.59 10.50
CA SER A 176 1.63 -10.58 9.45
C SER A 176 2.00 -9.22 10.05
N ALA A 177 1.36 -8.82 11.15
CA ALA A 177 1.65 -7.56 11.83
C ALA A 177 3.06 -7.54 12.43
N ILE A 178 3.46 -8.61 13.11
CA ILE A 178 4.81 -8.72 13.70
C ILE A 178 5.88 -8.73 12.60
N THR A 179 5.71 -9.59 11.59
CA THR A 179 6.69 -9.72 10.51
C THR A 179 6.78 -8.44 9.67
N GLY A 180 5.63 -7.81 9.38
CA GLY A 180 5.56 -6.53 8.66
C GLY A 180 6.20 -5.39 9.44
N ALA A 181 5.93 -5.30 10.75
CA ALA A 181 6.51 -4.26 11.62
C ALA A 181 8.03 -4.36 11.68
N VAL A 182 8.57 -5.55 11.96
CA VAL A 182 10.02 -5.77 12.04
C VAL A 182 10.71 -5.48 10.70
N ALA A 183 10.18 -6.01 9.61
CA ALA A 183 10.80 -5.85 8.30
C ALA A 183 10.69 -4.42 7.76
N ASN A 184 9.55 -3.74 7.97
CA ASN A 184 9.38 -2.36 7.52
C ASN A 184 10.25 -1.38 8.33
N THR A 185 10.32 -1.54 9.65
CA THR A 185 11.22 -0.72 10.48
C THR A 185 12.68 -0.97 10.12
N GLY A 186 13.08 -2.24 9.91
CA GLY A 186 14.42 -2.58 9.42
C GLY A 186 14.73 -1.94 8.08
N ARG A 187 13.76 -1.90 7.16
CA ARG A 187 13.88 -1.18 5.88
C ARG A 187 14.14 0.31 6.07
N ILE A 188 13.38 0.96 6.97
CA ILE A 188 13.53 2.41 7.23
C ILE A 188 14.90 2.69 7.86
N ILE A 189 15.35 1.87 8.79
CA ILE A 189 16.70 1.97 9.38
C ILE A 189 17.77 1.82 8.29
N LEU A 190 17.66 0.81 7.42
CA LEU A 190 18.62 0.61 6.33
C LEU A 190 18.69 1.83 5.40
N ILE A 191 17.56 2.41 5.03
CA ILE A 191 17.54 3.61 4.19
C ILE A 191 18.20 4.79 4.89
N ASN A 192 17.86 5.05 6.15
CA ASN A 192 18.32 6.23 6.87
C ASN A 192 19.79 6.15 7.28
N GLU A 193 20.27 4.97 7.71
CA GLU A 193 21.62 4.81 8.27
C GLU A 193 22.65 4.45 7.19
N THR A 194 22.25 3.75 6.13
CA THR A 194 23.21 3.28 5.10
C THR A 194 23.05 3.98 3.75
N GLY A 195 21.97 4.76 3.55
CA GLY A 195 21.67 5.37 2.26
C GLY A 195 21.27 4.36 1.17
N LEU A 196 20.86 3.15 1.56
CA LEU A 196 20.46 2.12 0.60
C LEU A 196 19.28 2.60 -0.26
N PRO A 197 19.31 2.42 -1.60
CA PRO A 197 18.20 2.80 -2.47
C PRO A 197 16.89 2.15 -2.01
N TRP A 198 15.80 2.93 -2.01
CA TRP A 198 14.52 2.50 -1.46
C TRP A 198 14.04 1.14 -1.99
N HIS A 199 14.02 0.96 -3.30
CA HIS A 199 13.54 -0.30 -3.91
C HIS A 199 14.37 -1.53 -3.51
N LEU A 200 15.69 -1.39 -3.30
CA LEU A 200 16.52 -2.48 -2.76
C LEU A 200 16.16 -2.79 -1.30
N ALA A 201 15.99 -1.75 -0.48
CA ALA A 201 15.58 -1.93 0.91
C ALA A 201 14.20 -2.60 1.03
N VAL A 202 13.25 -2.26 0.14
CA VAL A 202 11.94 -2.91 0.06
C VAL A 202 12.06 -4.38 -0.35
N GLY A 203 12.91 -4.71 -1.34
CA GLY A 203 13.16 -6.09 -1.76
C GLY A 203 13.74 -6.95 -0.64
N LEU A 204 14.70 -6.42 0.12
CA LEU A 204 15.27 -7.09 1.29
C LEU A 204 14.23 -7.29 2.39
N ALA A 205 13.41 -6.27 2.69
CA ALA A 205 12.33 -6.39 3.67
C ALA A 205 11.30 -7.46 3.24
N ALA A 206 10.92 -7.49 1.97
CA ALA A 206 10.02 -8.51 1.43
C ALA A 206 10.63 -9.92 1.50
N LEU A 207 11.93 -10.07 1.26
CA LEU A 207 12.67 -11.32 1.46
C LEU A 207 12.58 -11.78 2.93
N VAL A 208 12.85 -10.89 3.88
CA VAL A 208 12.75 -11.18 5.32
C VAL A 208 11.34 -11.61 5.69
N ILE A 209 10.29 -10.89 5.23
CA ILE A 209 8.89 -11.27 5.45
C ILE A 209 8.61 -12.66 4.90
N GLY A 210 9.05 -12.97 3.68
CA GLY A 210 8.86 -14.28 3.07
C GLY A 210 9.53 -15.41 3.85
N LEU A 211 10.73 -15.20 4.36
CA LEU A 211 11.45 -16.15 5.21
C LEU A 211 10.77 -16.33 6.57
N MET A 212 10.39 -15.23 7.24
CA MET A 212 9.66 -15.28 8.51
C MET A 212 8.30 -15.96 8.36
N ALA A 213 7.55 -15.67 7.30
CA ALA A 213 6.27 -16.33 7.03
C ALA A 213 6.42 -17.85 6.95
N GLN A 214 7.53 -18.36 6.39
CA GLN A 214 7.80 -19.79 6.31
C GLN A 214 7.89 -20.46 7.69
N LEU A 215 8.45 -19.80 8.68
CA LEU A 215 8.57 -20.34 10.04
C LEU A 215 7.20 -20.61 10.69
N PHE A 216 6.18 -19.85 10.28
CA PHE A 216 4.83 -19.94 10.85
C PHE A 216 3.85 -20.76 10.03
N VAL A 217 4.15 -21.11 8.78
CA VAL A 217 3.27 -21.92 7.90
C VAL A 217 2.95 -23.28 8.52
N SER A 218 3.96 -23.97 9.06
CA SER A 218 3.79 -25.30 9.66
C SER A 218 2.97 -25.29 10.95
N SER A 219 3.05 -24.18 11.70
CA SER A 219 2.43 -24.06 13.03
C SER A 219 0.97 -23.60 12.98
N ALA A 220 0.52 -23.00 11.87
CA ALA A 220 -0.74 -22.28 11.82
C ALA A 220 -1.75 -22.82 10.79
N SER A 221 -1.41 -23.87 10.01
CA SER A 221 -2.22 -24.36 8.89
C SER A 221 -2.62 -23.26 7.89
N LEU A 222 -1.78 -22.21 7.77
CA LEU A 222 -2.05 -21.02 6.97
C LEU A 222 -1.17 -21.01 5.72
N SER A 223 -1.69 -20.45 4.62
CA SER A 223 -0.89 -20.29 3.42
C SER A 223 0.16 -19.18 3.59
N ARG A 224 1.34 -19.34 2.97
CA ARG A 224 2.39 -18.31 2.97
C ARG A 224 1.87 -16.96 2.47
N VAL A 225 1.01 -16.98 1.45
CA VAL A 225 0.42 -15.76 0.87
C VAL A 225 -0.43 -15.03 1.90
N ALA A 226 -1.22 -15.75 2.70
CA ALA A 226 -2.03 -15.15 3.75
C ALA A 226 -1.20 -14.50 4.87
N LEU A 227 0.03 -14.98 5.10
CA LEU A 227 0.95 -14.42 6.09
C LEU A 227 1.81 -13.29 5.53
N SER A 228 2.32 -13.43 4.30
CA SER A 228 3.28 -12.47 3.74
C SER A 228 2.64 -11.28 3.06
N VAL A 229 1.50 -11.45 2.35
CA VAL A 229 0.91 -10.35 1.58
C VAL A 229 0.45 -9.20 2.46
N PRO A 230 -0.30 -9.37 3.56
CA PRO A 230 -0.66 -8.25 4.42
C PRO A 230 0.55 -7.53 5.02
N ALA A 231 1.64 -8.27 5.30
CA ALA A 231 2.87 -7.72 5.85
C ALA A 231 3.61 -6.81 4.85
N VAL A 232 3.62 -7.16 3.54
CA VAL A 232 4.28 -6.32 2.52
C VAL A 232 3.41 -5.18 2.01
N VAL A 233 2.08 -5.23 2.20
CA VAL A 233 1.15 -4.19 1.71
C VAL A 233 1.48 -2.81 2.28
N ILE A 234 2.01 -2.73 3.49
CA ILE A 234 2.45 -1.46 4.09
C ILE A 234 3.64 -0.81 3.36
N MET A 235 4.32 -1.52 2.48
CA MET A 235 5.43 -1.01 1.66
C MET A 235 5.01 -0.70 0.22
N ILE A 236 3.74 -0.94 -0.15
CA ILE A 236 3.23 -0.66 -1.49
C ILE A 236 3.27 0.85 -1.75
N PRO A 237 3.79 1.28 -2.91
CA PRO A 237 4.01 2.68 -3.24
C PRO A 237 2.72 3.37 -3.69
N GLY A 238 1.71 3.45 -2.80
CA GLY A 238 0.44 4.09 -3.11
C GLY A 238 0.56 5.60 -3.29
N VAL A 239 1.42 6.24 -2.51
CA VAL A 239 1.66 7.69 -2.59
C VAL A 239 2.27 8.09 -3.94
N PRO A 240 3.34 7.46 -4.45
CA PRO A 240 3.85 7.74 -5.80
C PRO A 240 2.80 7.56 -6.89
N PHE A 241 1.94 6.53 -6.78
CA PHE A 241 0.88 6.34 -7.77
C PHE A 241 -0.08 7.55 -7.85
N TYR A 242 -0.56 8.03 -6.71
CA TYR A 242 -1.45 9.20 -6.69
C TYR A 242 -0.74 10.50 -7.08
N ARG A 243 0.56 10.65 -6.77
CA ARG A 243 1.37 11.76 -7.25
C ARG A 243 1.48 11.78 -8.78
N ALA A 244 1.62 10.61 -9.40
CA ALA A 244 1.62 10.51 -10.86
C ALA A 244 0.32 11.02 -11.48
N LEU A 245 -0.83 10.63 -10.91
CA LEU A 245 -2.14 11.09 -11.37
C LEU A 245 -2.35 12.59 -11.11
N SER A 246 -1.93 13.08 -9.95
CA SER A 246 -2.03 14.49 -9.59
C SER A 246 -1.17 15.37 -10.49
N ALA A 247 0.05 14.96 -10.82
CA ALA A 247 0.96 15.70 -11.68
C ALA A 247 0.40 15.91 -13.11
N ILE A 248 -0.27 14.90 -13.67
CA ILE A 248 -0.89 15.01 -15.01
C ILE A 248 -2.03 16.03 -15.01
N ASN A 249 -2.72 16.20 -13.89
CA ASN A 249 -3.88 17.09 -13.75
C ASN A 249 -3.53 18.49 -13.21
N ASP A 250 -2.28 18.75 -12.90
CA ASP A 250 -1.83 20.06 -12.41
C ASP A 250 -1.59 21.00 -13.58
N HIS A 251 -2.56 21.88 -13.81
CA HIS A 251 -2.49 22.90 -14.88
C HIS A 251 -1.57 24.09 -14.53
N THR A 252 -0.98 24.09 -13.34
CA THR A 252 -0.09 25.18 -12.88
C THR A 252 1.37 24.93 -13.26
N ILE A 253 1.72 23.72 -13.68
CA ILE A 253 3.07 23.34 -14.09
C ILE A 253 3.12 23.07 -15.61
N ASP A 254 4.31 23.22 -16.18
CA ASP A 254 4.54 22.91 -17.59
C ASP A 254 4.24 21.43 -17.89
N THR A 255 3.60 21.17 -19.02
CA THR A 255 3.24 19.81 -19.45
C THR A 255 4.43 18.86 -19.47
N SER A 256 5.62 19.32 -19.84
CA SER A 256 6.84 18.51 -19.84
C SER A 256 7.27 18.09 -18.43
N VAL A 257 7.13 18.99 -17.45
CA VAL A 257 7.42 18.71 -16.04
C VAL A 257 6.35 17.77 -15.47
N ALA A 258 5.08 18.00 -15.78
CA ALA A 258 3.97 17.13 -15.37
C ALA A 258 4.20 15.68 -15.85
N VAL A 259 4.50 15.50 -17.15
CA VAL A 259 4.74 14.18 -17.75
C VAL A 259 5.98 13.52 -17.16
N SER A 260 7.09 14.24 -16.99
CA SER A 260 8.31 13.67 -16.40
C SER A 260 8.11 13.25 -14.94
N THR A 261 7.39 14.05 -14.16
CA THR A 261 7.03 13.74 -12.77
C THR A 261 6.11 12.52 -12.68
N ALA A 262 5.10 12.47 -13.53
CA ALA A 262 4.18 11.33 -13.59
C ALA A 262 4.92 10.04 -13.97
N PHE A 263 5.77 10.10 -15.01
CA PHE A 263 6.57 8.95 -15.44
C PHE A 263 7.53 8.46 -14.36
N GLY A 264 8.24 9.37 -13.68
CA GLY A 264 9.13 9.03 -12.58
C GLY A 264 8.40 8.31 -11.44
N ASN A 265 7.22 8.81 -11.04
CA ASN A 265 6.41 8.19 -10.00
C ASN A 265 5.86 6.81 -10.43
N ILE A 266 5.45 6.64 -11.69
CA ILE A 266 5.00 5.34 -12.21
C ILE A 266 6.16 4.34 -12.25
N ALA A 267 7.34 4.77 -12.70
CA ALA A 267 8.54 3.93 -12.69
C ALA A 267 8.90 3.47 -11.26
N GLU A 268 8.78 4.36 -10.27
CA GLU A 268 8.98 4.01 -8.86
C GLU A 268 7.96 2.96 -8.38
N VAL A 269 6.69 3.10 -8.75
CA VAL A 269 5.65 2.10 -8.44
C VAL A 269 6.01 0.74 -9.01
N VAL A 270 6.41 0.67 -10.26
CA VAL A 270 6.78 -0.58 -10.95
C VAL A 270 8.01 -1.21 -10.29
N LEU A 271 9.05 -0.43 -10.02
CA LEU A 271 10.29 -0.93 -9.39
C LEU A 271 10.04 -1.48 -7.99
N VAL A 272 9.24 -0.78 -7.17
CA VAL A 272 8.92 -1.23 -5.80
C VAL A 272 8.08 -2.50 -5.80
N ILE A 273 7.04 -2.58 -6.65
CA ILE A 273 6.22 -3.79 -6.74
C ILE A 273 7.05 -4.98 -7.25
N THR A 274 7.93 -4.75 -8.21
CA THR A 274 8.86 -5.76 -8.71
C THR A 274 9.83 -6.22 -7.61
N ALA A 275 10.37 -5.29 -6.82
CA ALA A 275 11.25 -5.61 -5.70
C ALA A 275 10.53 -6.42 -4.61
N ILE A 276 9.27 -6.08 -4.27
CA ILE A 276 8.44 -6.87 -3.36
C ILE A 276 8.25 -8.30 -3.90
N GLY A 277 7.85 -8.43 -5.15
CA GLY A 277 7.65 -9.74 -5.78
C GLY A 277 8.92 -10.57 -5.82
N ALA A 278 10.04 -9.97 -6.23
CA ALA A 278 11.35 -10.62 -6.26
C ALA A 278 11.81 -11.08 -4.86
N GLY A 279 11.65 -10.23 -3.83
CA GLY A 279 11.99 -10.59 -2.45
C GLY A 279 11.18 -11.79 -1.94
N LEU A 280 9.85 -11.77 -2.14
CA LEU A 280 8.98 -12.87 -1.75
C LEU A 280 9.25 -14.15 -2.56
N ALA A 281 9.51 -14.03 -3.86
CA ALA A 281 9.86 -15.17 -4.72
C ALA A 281 11.20 -15.79 -4.30
N LEU A 282 12.22 -14.96 -4.03
CA LEU A 282 13.52 -15.41 -3.57
C LEU A 282 13.41 -16.17 -2.23
N ALA A 283 12.59 -15.66 -1.30
CA ALA A 283 12.30 -16.38 -0.06
C ALA A 283 11.72 -17.78 -0.32
N ARG A 284 10.84 -17.92 -1.32
CA ARG A 284 10.30 -19.22 -1.72
C ARG A 284 11.36 -20.11 -2.37
N VAL A 285 12.16 -19.59 -3.27
CA VAL A 285 13.28 -20.33 -3.90
C VAL A 285 14.23 -20.89 -2.86
N ILE A 286 14.52 -20.12 -1.81
CA ILE A 286 15.39 -20.56 -0.70
C ILE A 286 14.73 -21.66 0.13
N THR A 287 13.44 -21.58 0.40
CA THR A 287 12.75 -22.42 1.40
C THR A 287 11.92 -23.56 0.83
N ASP A 288 11.62 -23.55 -0.47
CA ASP A 288 10.75 -24.52 -1.12
C ASP A 288 11.47 -25.13 -2.33
N ARG A 289 11.73 -26.46 -2.23
CA ARG A 289 12.45 -27.19 -3.28
C ARG A 289 11.68 -27.22 -4.60
N ASN A 290 10.33 -27.28 -4.53
CA ASN A 290 9.47 -27.33 -5.72
C ASN A 290 9.43 -25.98 -6.47
N TRP A 291 9.81 -24.89 -5.81
CA TRP A 291 9.90 -23.57 -6.43
C TRP A 291 11.21 -23.30 -7.18
N ARG A 292 12.21 -24.19 -7.00
CA ARG A 292 13.53 -24.08 -7.67
C ARG A 292 13.53 -24.66 -9.07
N HIS A 293 12.58 -25.55 -9.36
CA HIS A 293 12.52 -26.27 -10.63
C HIS A 293 11.27 -25.83 -11.40
N ASP A 294 11.43 -25.56 -12.69
CA ASP A 294 10.32 -25.28 -13.59
C ASP A 294 9.47 -26.53 -13.76
N PHE A 295 8.16 -26.38 -13.63
CA PHE A 295 7.19 -27.48 -13.79
C PHE A 295 7.15 -28.03 -15.22
N SER A 296 7.80 -27.39 -16.19
CA SER A 296 7.76 -27.74 -17.61
C SER A 296 8.44 -29.05 -17.97
N THR A 297 9.32 -29.58 -17.10
CA THR A 297 10.07 -30.82 -17.41
C THR A 297 9.41 -32.11 -16.92
N SER A 298 8.35 -32.04 -16.10
CA SER A 298 7.70 -33.24 -15.56
C SER A 298 6.44 -33.70 -16.31
N SER A 299 6.03 -33.00 -17.37
CA SER A 299 4.82 -33.30 -18.14
C SER A 299 5.06 -33.62 -19.63
N LEU A 300 6.29 -33.72 -20.07
CA LEU A 300 6.59 -34.34 -21.37
C LEU A 300 6.58 -35.87 -21.18
N PRO A 301 5.62 -36.63 -21.77
CA PRO A 301 5.79 -38.05 -21.84
C PRO A 301 7.08 -38.36 -22.62
N ASP A 302 7.92 -39.24 -22.06
CA ASP A 302 9.11 -39.73 -22.72
C ASP A 302 8.70 -40.28 -24.12
N LEU A 303 8.91 -39.46 -25.14
CA LEU A 303 8.84 -39.86 -26.52
C LEU A 303 10.16 -40.59 -26.84
N HIS A 304 10.19 -41.87 -26.50
CA HIS A 304 11.13 -42.84 -27.07
C HIS A 304 10.47 -43.63 -28.19
#